data_15974db0504c028fe61dcb744656ecc1
#
_entry.id   15974db0504c028fe61dcb744656ecc1
#
_cell.length_a   1.000
_cell.length_b   1.000
_cell.length_c   1.000
_cell.angle_alpha   90.00
_cell.angle_beta   90.00
_cell.angle_gamma   90.00
#
_symmetry.space_group_name_H-M   'P 1'
#
loop_
_entity.id
_entity.type
_entity.pdbx_description
1 polymer ?
#
loop_
_entity_poly.entity_id
_entity_poly.type
_entity_poly.pdbx_seq_one_letter_code
_entity_poly.pdbx_strand_id
1 'polypeptide(L)'
;MSRIFPGVPLAFGLVALPLVFADSGGLAQDRKGIRFWNLTLNTITQLQLSPAGENTWGVDQCRNDRDGTVDHDERLRITGIDPGRYDVKLADKAGRTCIVRDLEVKDGAIFSIEEKQLTDCAK
;
A
#
# COMPACT_ATOMS: atom_id res chain seq x y z
N MET A 1 51.12 0.39 -42.25
CA MET A 1 50.60 0.31 -42.18
C MET A 1 49.82 0.04 -41.47
N SER A 2 49.48 0.01 -41.22
CA SER A 2 48.67 -0.25 -40.85
C SER A 2 47.95 -0.35 -40.03
N ARG A 3 47.78 -0.39 -39.89
CA ARG A 3 47.11 -0.57 -39.44
C ARG A 3 46.33 -0.63 -38.74
N ILE A 4 45.98 -0.55 -38.55
CA ILE A 4 45.33 -0.66 -38.21
C ILE A 4 44.61 -0.82 -37.50
N PHE A 5 44.33 -0.76 -37.33
CA PHE A 5 43.59 -0.94 -36.94
C PHE A 5 42.93 -1.17 -36.24
N PRO A 6 42.86 -1.18 -36.16
CA PRO A 6 42.24 -1.47 -35.72
C PRO A 6 41.42 -1.50 -35.02
N GLY A 7 40.84 -1.43 -34.87
CA GLY A 7 39.94 -1.50 -34.33
C GLY A 7 39.34 -1.68 -33.69
N VAL A 8 39.10 -1.76 -33.76
CA VAL A 8 38.44 -1.96 -33.39
C VAL A 8 37.85 -2.03 -32.44
N PRO A 9 37.68 -1.97 -32.21
CA PRO A 9 37.05 -2.09 -31.47
C PRO A 9 36.14 -2.13 -30.99
N LEU A 10 35.76 -2.00 -31.05
CA LEU A 10 34.92 -2.09 -30.74
C LEU A 10 34.34 -2.26 -29.88
N ALA A 11 34.30 -2.41 -29.72
CA ALA A 11 33.79 -2.58 -29.07
C ALA A 11 33.06 -2.63 -28.42
N PHE A 12 32.82 -2.60 -28.54
CA PHE A 12 32.02 -2.65 -28.14
C PHE A 12 31.51 -2.79 -27.25
N GLY A 13 31.54 -2.82 -26.98
CA GLY A 13 31.02 -2.97 -26.24
C GLY A 13 30.19 -2.85 -25.84
N LEU A 14 29.98 -2.70 -26.05
CA LEU A 14 29.16 -2.66 -25.74
C LEU A 14 28.40 -2.89 -25.10
N VAL A 15 28.36 -2.82 -25.23
CA VAL A 15 27.68 -3.07 -24.99
C VAL A 15 27.04 -3.36 -24.08
N ALA A 16 26.85 -3.51 -24.00
CA ALA A 16 26.35 -4.00 -23.33
C ALA A 16 25.65 -3.53 -22.43
N LEU A 17 25.85 -3.18 -22.11
CA LEU A 17 25.33 -2.67 -21.43
C LEU A 17 24.09 -2.64 -20.99
N PRO A 18 23.74 -2.44 -21.28
CA PRO A 18 22.45 -2.08 -21.21
C PRO A 18 21.52 -2.94 -20.55
N LEU A 19 21.53 -3.87 -20.82
CA LEU A 19 20.75 -4.81 -20.42
C LEU A 19 20.27 -4.67 -19.06
N VAL A 20 21.06 -4.22 -18.35
CA VAL A 20 20.85 -4.16 -17.03
C VAL A 20 19.61 -3.48 -16.58
N PHE A 21 19.30 -2.39 -17.12
CA PHE A 21 18.19 -1.66 -16.66
C PHE A 21 16.90 -2.37 -16.81
N ALA A 22 16.85 -3.28 -17.60
CA ALA A 22 15.63 -3.97 -17.82
C ALA A 22 15.20 -4.66 -16.56
N ASP A 23 16.12 -5.09 -15.78
CA ASP A 23 15.79 -5.81 -14.62
C ASP A 23 15.11 -4.98 -13.57
N SER A 24 15.39 -3.75 -13.53
CA SER A 24 14.75 -2.89 -12.57
C SER A 24 13.27 -2.88 -12.73
N GLY A 25 12.80 -2.89 -13.92
CA GLY A 25 11.38 -2.89 -14.16
C GLY A 25 10.72 -4.11 -13.60
N GLY A 26 11.38 -5.24 -13.73
CA GLY A 26 10.82 -6.47 -13.23
C GLY A 26 10.67 -6.47 -11.73
N LEU A 27 11.63 -5.92 -11.03
CA LEU A 27 11.57 -5.89 -9.60
C LEU A 27 10.38 -5.11 -9.08
N ALA A 28 10.05 -4.03 -9.74
CA ALA A 28 8.94 -3.21 -9.30
C ALA A 28 7.62 -3.96 -9.32
N GLN A 29 7.50 -4.93 -10.19
CA GLN A 29 6.27 -5.66 -10.34
C GLN A 29 6.01 -6.65 -9.22
N ASP A 30 7.02 -6.98 -8.45
CA ASP A 30 6.85 -7.93 -7.37
C ASP A 30 6.40 -7.29 -6.07
N ARG A 31 6.18 -6.01 -6.09
CA ARG A 31 5.82 -5.31 -4.89
C ARG A 31 4.39 -5.64 -4.52
N LYS A 32 4.15 -5.96 -3.26
CA LYS A 32 2.83 -6.39 -2.83
C LYS A 32 1.90 -5.25 -2.43
N GLY A 33 2.43 -4.11 -2.14
CA GLY A 33 1.61 -3.00 -1.74
C GLY A 33 1.13 -3.10 -0.30
N ILE A 34 0.32 -2.15 0.10
CA ILE A 34 -0.15 -2.04 1.47
C ILE A 34 -1.50 -2.71 1.58
N ARG A 35 -1.74 -3.42 2.67
CA ARG A 35 -3.03 -4.07 2.92
C ARG A 35 -3.47 -3.83 4.35
N PHE A 36 -4.78 -3.80 4.53
CA PHE A 36 -5.43 -3.69 5.82
C PHE A 36 -6.10 -5.03 6.15
N TRP A 37 -6.04 -5.44 7.40
CA TRP A 37 -6.64 -6.68 7.87
C TRP A 37 -7.67 -6.35 8.95
N ASN A 38 -8.93 -6.70 8.68
CA ASN A 38 -10.02 -6.42 9.62
C ASN A 38 -10.08 -7.51 10.69
N LEU A 39 -9.58 -7.19 11.87
CA LEU A 39 -9.66 -8.09 13.03
C LEU A 39 -10.68 -7.61 14.04
N THR A 40 -11.57 -6.69 13.63
CA THR A 40 -12.69 -6.30 14.47
C THR A 40 -13.79 -7.33 14.35
N LEU A 41 -14.82 -7.23 15.18
CA LEU A 41 -15.89 -8.21 15.19
C LEU A 41 -16.96 -7.98 14.13
N ASN A 42 -16.93 -6.85 13.45
CA ASN A 42 -17.99 -6.49 12.51
C ASN A 42 -17.45 -6.20 11.13
N THR A 43 -18.33 -6.31 10.14
CA THR A 43 -18.00 -5.91 8.77
C THR A 43 -17.82 -4.41 8.71
N ILE A 44 -16.72 -3.98 8.12
CA ILE A 44 -16.42 -2.57 7.92
C ILE A 44 -17.00 -2.14 6.58
N THR A 45 -17.75 -1.05 6.60
CA THR A 45 -18.43 -0.55 5.40
C THR A 45 -17.79 0.70 4.84
N GLN A 46 -16.88 1.32 5.59
CA GLN A 46 -16.16 2.50 5.12
C GLN A 46 -14.81 2.55 5.83
N LEU A 47 -13.76 2.87 5.10
CA LEU A 47 -12.43 2.96 5.67
C LEU A 47 -11.67 4.10 5.01
N GLN A 48 -11.27 5.10 5.80
CA GLN A 48 -10.55 6.25 5.30
C GLN A 48 -9.30 6.46 6.13
N LEU A 49 -8.23 6.92 5.49
CA LEU A 49 -6.98 7.21 6.16
C LEU A 49 -6.65 8.68 6.03
N SER A 50 -6.00 9.20 7.06
CA SER A 50 -5.44 10.55 7.06
C SER A 50 -4.03 10.48 7.62
N PRO A 51 -3.10 11.28 7.12
CA PRO A 51 -1.82 11.38 7.82
C PRO A 51 -2.08 11.72 9.28
N ALA A 52 -1.29 11.13 10.18
CA ALA A 52 -1.55 11.24 11.60
C ALA A 52 -1.68 12.69 12.05
N GLY A 53 -2.77 12.97 12.75
CA GLY A 53 -3.02 14.29 13.31
C GLY A 53 -3.59 15.33 12.36
N GLU A 54 -3.77 15.01 11.09
CA GLU A 54 -4.19 16.01 10.11
C GLU A 54 -5.69 16.05 9.86
N ASN A 55 -6.40 14.98 10.14
CA ASN A 55 -7.84 14.91 9.90
C ASN A 55 -8.23 15.24 8.45
N THR A 56 -7.38 14.85 7.51
CA THR A 56 -7.64 15.03 6.08
C THR A 56 -8.00 13.67 5.49
N TRP A 57 -9.24 13.25 5.72
CA TRP A 57 -9.68 11.90 5.39
C TRP A 57 -9.71 11.67 3.89
N GLY A 58 -9.02 10.65 3.44
CA GLY A 58 -8.95 10.31 2.03
C GLY A 58 -10.16 9.54 1.54
N VAL A 59 -10.01 8.90 0.39
CA VAL A 59 -11.12 8.16 -0.21
C VAL A 59 -11.46 6.93 0.64
N ASP A 60 -12.67 6.44 0.45
CA ASP A 60 -13.10 5.21 1.12
C ASP A 60 -12.40 4.02 0.46
N GLN A 61 -11.50 3.39 1.19
CA GLN A 61 -10.71 2.28 0.69
C GLN A 61 -11.53 1.01 0.50
N CYS A 62 -12.70 0.92 1.13
CA CYS A 62 -13.56 -0.25 0.93
C CYS A 62 -13.98 -0.39 -0.52
N ARG A 63 -13.89 0.69 -1.29
CA ARG A 63 -14.21 0.63 -2.71
C ARG A 63 -13.24 -0.26 -3.48
N ASN A 64 -12.11 -0.60 -2.90
CA ASN A 64 -11.16 -1.52 -3.52
C ASN A 64 -11.61 -2.97 -3.44
N ASP A 65 -12.60 -3.26 -2.61
CA ASP A 65 -13.14 -4.60 -2.51
C ASP A 65 -14.36 -4.71 -3.41
N ARG A 66 -14.58 -5.91 -3.92
CA ARG A 66 -15.66 -6.13 -4.87
C ARG A 66 -17.02 -5.79 -4.27
N ASP A 67 -17.22 -6.13 -3.00
CA ASP A 67 -18.48 -5.89 -2.32
C ASP A 67 -18.58 -4.51 -1.70
N GLY A 68 -17.49 -3.77 -1.65
CA GLY A 68 -17.49 -2.47 -0.98
C GLY A 68 -17.41 -2.57 0.52
N THR A 69 -17.15 -3.74 1.07
CA THR A 69 -17.06 -3.97 2.51
C THR A 69 -15.88 -4.86 2.82
N VAL A 70 -15.46 -4.88 4.09
CA VAL A 70 -14.37 -5.73 4.54
C VAL A 70 -14.90 -6.52 5.74
N ASP A 71 -15.08 -7.81 5.53
CA ASP A 71 -15.61 -8.67 6.58
C ASP A 71 -14.56 -8.98 7.63
N HIS A 72 -15.01 -9.52 8.76
CA HIS A 72 -14.08 -9.97 9.79
C HIS A 72 -13.08 -10.95 9.18
N ASP A 73 -11.80 -10.74 9.52
CA ASP A 73 -10.71 -11.59 9.06
C ASP A 73 -10.37 -11.44 7.58
N GLU A 74 -10.95 -10.47 6.92
CA GLU A 74 -10.67 -10.21 5.52
C GLU A 74 -9.58 -9.16 5.37
N ARG A 75 -8.83 -9.24 4.28
CA ARG A 75 -7.78 -8.28 3.97
C ARG A 75 -8.21 -7.42 2.79
N LEU A 76 -7.86 -6.15 2.87
CA LEU A 76 -8.25 -5.15 1.88
C LEU A 76 -7.00 -4.48 1.33
N ARG A 77 -6.94 -4.34 0.02
CA ARG A 77 -5.83 -3.58 -0.58
C ARG A 77 -6.05 -2.10 -0.33
N ILE A 78 -4.99 -1.42 0.07
CA ILE A 78 -5.02 0.01 0.31
C ILE A 78 -4.23 0.67 -0.81
N THR A 79 -4.80 1.70 -1.42
CA THR A 79 -4.19 2.35 -2.58
C THR A 79 -4.12 3.85 -2.36
N GLY A 80 -3.20 4.49 -3.09
CA GLY A 80 -3.12 5.95 -3.11
C GLY A 80 -2.48 6.58 -1.91
N ILE A 81 -1.77 5.82 -1.09
CA ILE A 81 -1.07 6.40 0.06
C ILE A 81 0.37 5.91 0.09
N ASP A 82 1.24 6.69 0.70
CA ASP A 82 2.62 6.32 0.91
C ASP A 82 2.80 5.73 2.30
N PRO A 83 3.89 4.99 2.55
CA PRO A 83 4.17 4.52 3.90
C PRO A 83 4.28 5.69 4.86
N GLY A 84 3.88 5.48 6.11
CA GLY A 84 3.96 6.52 7.11
C GLY A 84 3.01 6.21 8.26
N ARG A 85 2.74 7.24 9.05
CA ARG A 85 1.82 7.08 10.17
C ARG A 85 0.48 7.71 9.82
N TYR A 86 -0.58 6.98 10.14
CA TYR A 86 -1.92 7.37 9.71
C TYR A 86 -2.92 7.18 10.83
N ASP A 87 -3.95 8.02 10.80
CA ASP A 87 -5.16 7.78 11.55
C ASP A 87 -6.15 7.08 10.61
N VAL A 88 -6.97 6.20 11.13
CA VAL A 88 -7.95 5.47 10.35
C VAL A 88 -9.34 5.74 10.90
N LYS A 89 -10.26 6.14 10.03
CA LYS A 89 -11.66 6.30 10.38
C LYS A 89 -12.43 5.19 9.69
N LEU A 90 -13.20 4.43 10.47
CA LEU A 90 -13.97 3.34 9.90
C LEU A 90 -15.43 3.41 10.37
N ALA A 91 -16.33 2.94 9.52
CA ALA A 91 -17.71 2.74 9.88
C ALA A 91 -18.01 1.25 9.72
N ASP A 92 -18.87 0.70 10.57
CA ASP A 92 -19.15 -0.72 10.53
C ASP A 92 -20.66 -0.98 10.54
N LYS A 93 -21.02 -2.23 10.35
CA LYS A 93 -22.43 -2.63 10.29
C LYS A 93 -23.13 -2.60 11.64
N ALA A 94 -22.38 -2.43 12.72
CA ALA A 94 -23.00 -2.22 14.02
C ALA A 94 -23.43 -0.77 14.22
N GLY A 95 -23.20 0.08 13.21
CA GLY A 95 -23.61 1.48 13.27
C GLY A 95 -22.61 2.38 13.94
N ARG A 96 -21.38 1.89 14.16
CA ARG A 96 -20.34 2.70 14.79
C ARG A 96 -19.49 3.38 13.74
N THR A 97 -19.00 4.57 14.06
CA THR A 97 -17.91 5.22 13.35
C THR A 97 -16.79 5.41 14.35
N CYS A 98 -15.65 4.82 14.09
CA CYS A 98 -14.55 4.79 15.03
C CYS A 98 -13.29 5.39 14.41
N ILE A 99 -12.45 5.99 15.24
CA ILE A 99 -11.15 6.51 14.78
C ILE A 99 -10.07 5.79 15.59
N VAL A 100 -9.12 5.21 14.88
CA VAL A 100 -7.94 4.60 15.48
C VAL A 100 -6.74 5.41 15.03
N ARG A 101 -5.98 5.91 15.99
CA ARG A 101 -4.95 6.90 15.67
C ARG A 101 -3.55 6.33 15.65
N ASP A 102 -2.73 6.96 14.84
CA ASP A 102 -1.27 6.80 14.86
C ASP A 102 -0.82 5.37 14.58
N LEU A 103 -1.37 4.79 13.53
CA LEU A 103 -0.96 3.46 13.09
C LEU A 103 0.21 3.59 12.11
N GLU A 104 1.16 2.70 12.23
CA GLU A 104 2.27 2.67 11.30
C GLU A 104 1.91 1.84 10.08
N VAL A 105 2.06 2.42 8.90
CA VAL A 105 1.76 1.77 7.62
C VAL A 105 3.06 1.67 6.85
N LYS A 106 3.47 0.44 6.55
CA LYS A 106 4.73 0.18 5.85
C LYS A 106 4.46 -0.36 4.46
N ASP A 107 5.35 -0.03 3.54
CA ASP A 107 5.25 -0.52 2.17
C ASP A 107 5.35 -2.05 2.16
N GLY A 108 4.47 -2.67 1.41
CA GLY A 108 4.47 -4.13 1.28
C GLY A 108 3.98 -4.89 2.50
N ALA A 109 3.47 -4.20 3.50
CA ALA A 109 3.07 -4.83 4.75
C ALA A 109 1.57 -4.78 4.96
N ILE A 110 1.11 -5.51 5.97
CA ILE A 110 -0.29 -5.53 6.38
C ILE A 110 -0.38 -4.84 7.73
N PHE A 111 -1.28 -3.88 7.86
CA PHE A 111 -1.61 -3.33 9.17
C PHE A 111 -3.02 -3.78 9.53
N SER A 112 -3.30 -3.91 10.81
CA SER A 112 -4.58 -4.44 11.26
C SER A 112 -5.18 -3.57 12.34
N ILE A 113 -6.48 -3.73 12.53
CA ILE A 113 -7.21 -3.12 13.63
C ILE A 113 -8.01 -4.22 14.31
N GLU A 114 -7.84 -4.32 15.62
CA GLU A 114 -8.56 -5.30 16.44
C GLU A 114 -9.70 -4.62 17.18
N GLU A 115 -10.66 -5.41 17.62
CA GLU A 115 -11.83 -4.87 18.32
C GLU A 115 -11.44 -4.01 19.51
N LYS A 116 -10.43 -4.43 20.26
CA LYS A 116 -10.02 -3.69 21.47
C LYS A 116 -9.47 -2.30 21.17
N GLN A 117 -9.11 -2.03 19.94
CA GLN A 117 -8.61 -0.72 19.55
C GLN A 117 -9.74 0.27 19.24
N LEU A 118 -10.98 -0.20 19.18
CA LEU A 118 -12.12 0.63 18.83
C LEU A 118 -12.66 1.30 20.10
N THR A 119 -11.93 2.28 20.60
CA THR A 119 -12.27 2.99 21.83
C THR A 119 -12.80 4.39 21.58
N ASP A 120 -12.57 4.95 20.40
CA ASP A 120 -13.02 6.30 20.06
C ASP A 120 -14.08 6.17 18.98
N CYS A 121 -15.29 5.85 19.39
CA CYS A 121 -16.40 5.58 18.48
C CYS A 121 -17.61 6.43 18.79
N ALA A 122 -18.37 6.70 17.72
CA ALA A 122 -19.67 7.38 17.81
C ALA A 122 -20.70 6.54 17.06
N LYS A 123 -21.95 6.75 17.41
CA LYS A 123 -23.04 6.07 16.70
C LYS A 123 -23.93 7.04 16.01
#